data_875fb2ed93620760377bd409ef11988a
#
_entry.id   875fb2ed93620760377bd409ef11988a
#
_cell.length_a   1.000
_cell.length_b   1.000
_cell.length_c   1.000
_cell.angle_alpha   90.00
_cell.angle_beta   90.00
_cell.angle_gamma   90.00
#
_symmetry.space_group_name_H-M   'P 1'
#
loop_
_entity.id
_entity.type
_entity.pdbx_description
1 polymer ?
#
loop_
_entity_poly.entity_id
_entity_poly.type
_entity_poly.pdbx_seq_one_letter_code
_entity_poly.pdbx_strand_id
1 'polypeptide(L)'
;MSTSLRPPTPAGARRSASGCSRPGSRFERSRAAAGLVAVCVLALGLTACSLKDAKAEASVSASASASTAVARAEKGIADANASATASREAALTPEPKAQRDAALAEPPPVKPSNMNEESDMGAIASVYYFLDLYRYAYVTGNTNEIEAMSEDQCKFCRSTIDNATNLHNAGGWNDKWEQEVTNIRYYEKLEGYDFNRVEVSVSHQTITSHPGGGAATETSSPTKNEVLDFAMRYTNGRWLIGGVRVEQN
;
A
#
# COMPACT_ATOMS: atom_id res chain seq x y z
N MET A 1 48.34 -29.12 21.73
CA MET A 1 49.02 -28.28 20.72
C MET A 1 47.98 -27.32 20.17
N SER A 2 48.01 -26.09 20.75
CA SER A 2 47.04 -25.06 20.38
C SER A 2 47.67 -24.13 19.34
N THR A 3 47.08 -24.02 18.20
CA THR A 3 47.49 -23.08 17.16
C THR A 3 46.44 -21.96 17.08
N SER A 4 46.81 -20.81 17.63
CA SER A 4 46.11 -19.55 17.53
C SER A 4 46.30 -18.96 16.13
N LEU A 5 45.22 -18.71 15.39
CA LEU A 5 45.25 -17.96 14.15
C LEU A 5 44.70 -16.55 14.39
N ARG A 6 45.59 -15.59 14.21
CA ARG A 6 45.39 -14.14 14.33
C ARG A 6 44.76 -13.62 13.03
N PRO A 7 43.72 -12.76 13.05
CA PRO A 7 43.19 -12.17 11.82
C PRO A 7 44.08 -11.03 11.29
N PRO A 8 44.09 -10.79 9.96
CA PRO A 8 44.90 -9.74 9.36
C PRO A 8 44.26 -8.34 9.51
N THR A 9 45.13 -7.37 9.70
CA THR A 9 44.82 -5.93 9.79
C THR A 9 44.52 -5.34 8.43
N PRO A 10 43.50 -4.47 8.24
CA PRO A 10 43.31 -3.80 6.96
C PRO A 10 44.27 -2.60 6.80
N ALA A 11 44.91 -2.56 5.65
CA ALA A 11 45.82 -1.51 5.20
C ALA A 11 45.07 -0.23 4.84
N GLY A 12 45.65 0.91 5.22
CA GLY A 12 45.09 2.23 5.10
C GLY A 12 44.78 2.68 3.65
N ALA A 13 43.66 3.32 3.48
CA ALA A 13 43.30 4.05 2.28
C ALA A 13 43.69 5.52 2.42
N ARG A 14 44.50 5.95 1.47
CA ARG A 14 45.00 7.32 1.31
C ARG A 14 43.85 8.27 0.91
N ARG A 15 43.77 9.41 1.61
CA ARG A 15 43.00 10.58 1.22
C ARG A 15 43.66 11.23 0.00
N SER A 16 42.89 11.49 -1.02
CA SER A 16 43.21 12.48 -2.05
C SER A 16 42.16 13.58 -2.02
N ALA A 17 42.59 14.75 -1.62
CA ALA A 17 41.87 15.98 -1.74
C ALA A 17 42.28 16.65 -3.09
N SER A 18 41.29 17.03 -3.88
CA SER A 18 41.38 18.02 -4.96
C SER A 18 39.95 18.37 -5.30
N GLY A 19 39.44 19.53 -5.28
CA GLY A 19 39.97 20.82 -5.64
C GLY A 19 38.78 21.53 -6.27
N CYS A 20 38.46 22.71 -5.77
CA CYS A 20 37.42 23.65 -6.23
C CYS A 20 37.27 23.76 -7.74
N SER A 21 36.03 23.89 -8.21
CA SER A 21 35.69 24.99 -9.14
C SER A 21 34.16 25.11 -9.27
N ARG A 22 33.64 26.25 -8.80
CA ARG A 22 32.34 26.80 -9.27
C ARG A 22 32.60 27.56 -10.56
N PRO A 23 31.67 27.54 -11.49
CA PRO A 23 31.26 28.82 -12.08
C PRO A 23 29.77 29.07 -11.87
N GLY A 24 29.47 30.27 -11.49
CA GLY A 24 28.15 30.82 -11.42
C GLY A 24 27.57 31.04 -12.81
N SER A 25 26.29 30.83 -12.93
CA SER A 25 25.51 31.45 -14.01
C SER A 25 24.32 32.16 -13.36
N ARG A 26 24.38 33.47 -13.55
CA ARG A 26 23.25 34.38 -13.39
C ARG A 26 22.14 33.92 -14.30
N PHE A 27 20.94 33.79 -13.77
CA PHE A 27 19.75 33.82 -14.60
C PHE A 27 18.84 34.95 -14.14
N GLU A 28 18.47 35.71 -15.12
CA GLU A 28 17.75 36.97 -15.07
C GLU A 28 16.35 36.87 -14.46
N ARG A 29 16.01 37.95 -13.77
CA ARG A 29 14.66 38.28 -13.36
C ARG A 29 13.78 38.53 -14.58
N SER A 30 12.74 37.75 -14.75
CA SER A 30 11.60 38.17 -15.56
C SER A 30 10.42 38.48 -14.62
N ARG A 31 10.10 39.78 -14.62
CA ARG A 31 8.88 40.34 -14.04
C ARG A 31 7.73 40.15 -15.02
N ALA A 32 6.58 39.85 -14.50
CA ALA A 32 5.20 40.13 -14.93
C ALA A 32 4.34 38.88 -14.63
N ALA A 33 3.17 38.95 -14.05
CA ALA A 33 2.15 39.96 -14.09
C ALA A 33 1.26 39.86 -12.85
N ALA A 34 0.82 41.00 -12.36
CA ALA A 34 -0.16 41.15 -11.32
C ALA A 34 -1.55 40.68 -11.77
N GLY A 35 -2.15 39.73 -11.04
CA GLY A 35 -3.56 39.39 -11.13
C GLY A 35 -4.28 39.95 -9.94
N LEU A 36 -5.06 41.00 -10.13
CA LEU A 36 -5.94 41.64 -9.16
C LEU A 36 -7.03 40.64 -8.71
N VAL A 37 -7.02 40.26 -7.44
CA VAL A 37 -8.18 39.66 -6.80
C VAL A 37 -8.98 40.78 -6.15
N ALA A 38 -10.11 41.09 -6.76
CA ALA A 38 -11.09 42.04 -6.21
C ALA A 38 -11.78 41.43 -4.99
N VAL A 39 -11.48 41.97 -3.82
CA VAL A 39 -12.23 41.71 -2.59
C VAL A 39 -13.47 42.57 -2.60
N CYS A 40 -14.64 41.99 -2.91
CA CYS A 40 -15.94 42.64 -2.66
C CYS A 40 -16.32 42.50 -1.18
N VAL A 41 -16.02 43.51 -0.39
CA VAL A 41 -16.61 43.70 0.94
C VAL A 41 -17.99 44.32 0.74
N LEU A 42 -19.04 43.54 0.86
CA LEU A 42 -20.42 44.04 0.99
C LEU A 42 -20.77 44.16 2.46
N ALA A 43 -20.77 45.40 2.92
CA ALA A 43 -21.37 45.78 4.17
C ALA A 43 -22.89 45.65 4.06
N LEU A 44 -23.49 44.78 4.88
CA LEU A 44 -24.95 44.70 5.05
C LEU A 44 -25.34 45.10 6.44
N GLY A 45 -26.24 46.09 6.45
CA GLY A 45 -26.81 46.69 7.63
C GLY A 45 -27.62 45.73 8.48
N LEU A 46 -27.59 46.04 9.77
CA LEU A 46 -28.36 45.41 10.83
C LEU A 46 -29.85 45.72 10.68
N THR A 47 -30.66 44.70 10.48
CA THR A 47 -32.06 44.67 10.90
C THR A 47 -32.25 43.47 11.81
N ALA A 48 -32.38 43.75 13.09
CA ALA A 48 -32.75 42.80 14.12
C ALA A 48 -34.24 42.46 14.01
N CYS A 49 -34.56 41.23 13.60
CA CYS A 49 -35.87 40.62 13.89
C CYS A 49 -35.74 39.10 13.96
N SER A 50 -36.04 38.58 15.14
CA SER A 50 -36.48 37.23 15.46
C SER A 50 -35.67 36.05 14.88
N LEU A 51 -34.59 35.70 15.56
CA LEU A 51 -33.67 34.62 15.20
C LEU A 51 -33.80 33.45 16.18
N LYS A 52 -34.93 32.74 16.22
CA LYS A 52 -34.95 31.46 16.96
C LYS A 52 -35.30 30.22 16.14
N ASP A 53 -35.97 30.35 15.01
CA ASP A 53 -36.38 29.19 14.20
C ASP A 53 -35.62 29.03 12.85
N ALA A 54 -34.94 30.08 12.37
CA ALA A 54 -34.26 30.04 11.09
C ALA A 54 -32.87 29.31 11.12
N LYS A 55 -32.29 29.10 12.31
CA LYS A 55 -30.93 28.52 12.43
C LYS A 55 -30.89 27.00 12.32
N ALA A 56 -32.00 26.32 12.62
CA ALA A 56 -32.07 24.85 12.48
C ALA A 56 -32.30 24.43 11.02
N GLU A 57 -33.15 25.12 10.28
CA GLU A 57 -33.43 24.79 8.88
C GLU A 57 -32.26 25.13 7.94
N ALA A 58 -31.57 26.25 8.19
CA ALA A 58 -30.40 26.62 7.37
C ALA A 58 -29.21 25.64 7.53
N SER A 59 -29.00 25.09 8.74
CA SER A 59 -27.96 24.13 9.00
C SER A 59 -28.27 22.76 8.38
N VAL A 60 -29.52 22.33 8.39
CA VAL A 60 -29.97 21.08 7.76
C VAL A 60 -29.90 21.19 6.24
N SER A 61 -30.29 22.32 5.67
CA SER A 61 -30.24 22.55 4.22
C SER A 61 -28.81 22.64 3.69
N ALA A 62 -27.89 23.28 4.43
CA ALA A 62 -26.47 23.33 4.08
C ALA A 62 -25.79 21.97 4.18
N SER A 63 -26.12 21.16 5.19
CA SER A 63 -25.60 19.80 5.35
C SER A 63 -26.12 18.87 4.25
N ALA A 64 -27.42 18.96 3.90
CA ALA A 64 -27.99 18.17 2.82
C ALA A 64 -27.38 18.54 1.43
N SER A 65 -27.12 19.82 1.19
CA SER A 65 -26.47 20.28 -0.04
C SER A 65 -25.02 19.82 -0.14
N ALA A 66 -24.28 19.84 0.98
CA ALA A 66 -22.91 19.34 1.03
C ALA A 66 -22.85 17.82 0.79
N SER A 67 -23.72 17.05 1.42
CA SER A 67 -23.81 15.60 1.22
C SER A 67 -24.15 15.25 -0.24
N THR A 68 -25.05 15.99 -0.87
CA THR A 68 -25.41 15.79 -2.28
C THR A 68 -24.24 16.15 -3.21
N ALA A 69 -23.46 17.17 -2.87
CA ALA A 69 -22.28 17.55 -3.66
C ALA A 69 -21.16 16.50 -3.55
N VAL A 70 -20.94 15.96 -2.36
CA VAL A 70 -19.97 14.86 -2.13
C VAL A 70 -20.40 13.61 -2.90
N ALA A 71 -21.64 13.17 -2.76
CA ALA A 71 -22.15 12.00 -3.49
C ALA A 71 -22.06 12.16 -5.02
N ARG A 72 -22.27 13.38 -5.54
CA ARG A 72 -22.10 13.66 -6.98
C ARG A 72 -20.63 13.62 -7.39
N ALA A 73 -19.70 14.11 -6.55
CA ALA A 73 -18.28 14.05 -6.81
C ALA A 73 -17.77 12.60 -6.79
N GLU A 74 -18.18 11.81 -5.81
CA GLU A 74 -17.85 10.39 -5.70
C GLU A 74 -18.35 9.60 -6.92
N LYS A 75 -19.60 9.83 -7.34
CA LYS A 75 -20.15 9.24 -8.55
C LYS A 75 -19.36 9.67 -9.79
N GLY A 76 -18.98 10.93 -9.92
CA GLY A 76 -18.18 11.43 -11.04
C GLY A 76 -16.79 10.77 -11.11
N ILE A 77 -16.15 10.54 -9.97
CA ILE A 77 -14.88 9.82 -9.87
C ILE A 77 -15.06 8.36 -10.26
N ALA A 78 -16.11 7.71 -9.76
CA ALA A 78 -16.42 6.32 -10.11
C ALA A 78 -16.69 6.14 -11.61
N ASP A 79 -17.48 7.04 -12.20
CA ASP A 79 -17.79 7.03 -13.64
C ASP A 79 -16.52 7.27 -14.49
N ALA A 80 -15.65 8.21 -14.07
CA ALA A 80 -14.38 8.49 -14.74
C ALA A 80 -13.43 7.29 -14.66
N ASN A 81 -13.32 6.63 -13.50
CA ASN A 81 -12.52 5.44 -13.32
C ASN A 81 -13.04 4.28 -14.17
N ALA A 82 -14.35 4.05 -14.19
CA ALA A 82 -14.98 3.02 -15.04
C ALA A 82 -14.71 3.27 -16.53
N SER A 83 -14.83 4.52 -16.99
CA SER A 83 -14.54 4.90 -18.38
C SER A 83 -13.06 4.70 -18.72
N ALA A 84 -12.15 5.08 -17.82
CA ALA A 84 -10.71 4.87 -18.01
C ALA A 84 -10.37 3.37 -18.05
N THR A 85 -10.99 2.55 -17.22
CA THR A 85 -10.82 1.10 -17.23
C THR A 85 -11.30 0.49 -18.52
N ALA A 86 -12.52 0.83 -18.98
CA ALA A 86 -13.06 0.35 -20.25
C ALA A 86 -12.18 0.74 -21.45
N SER A 87 -11.63 1.94 -21.46
CA SER A 87 -10.71 2.39 -22.52
C SER A 87 -9.40 1.59 -22.54
N ARG A 88 -8.86 1.24 -21.36
CA ARG A 88 -7.65 0.42 -21.23
C ARG A 88 -7.91 -1.02 -21.67
N GLU A 89 -9.04 -1.58 -21.29
CA GLU A 89 -9.46 -2.93 -21.72
C GLU A 89 -9.62 -3.04 -23.23
N ALA A 90 -10.20 -2.01 -23.85
CA ALA A 90 -10.35 -1.94 -25.30
C ALA A 90 -9.01 -1.84 -26.05
N ALA A 91 -7.96 -1.36 -25.38
CA ALA A 91 -6.61 -1.26 -25.94
C ALA A 91 -5.82 -2.59 -25.86
N LEU A 92 -6.27 -3.57 -25.06
CA LEU A 92 -5.63 -4.88 -24.98
C LEU A 92 -5.95 -5.71 -26.22
N THR A 93 -4.94 -6.40 -26.75
CA THR A 93 -5.16 -7.46 -27.74
C THR A 93 -5.89 -8.65 -27.08
N PRO A 94 -6.53 -9.56 -27.85
CA PRO A 94 -7.34 -10.63 -27.27
C PRO A 94 -6.61 -11.53 -26.26
N GLU A 95 -5.33 -11.82 -26.47
CA GLU A 95 -4.55 -12.71 -25.60
C GLU A 95 -4.23 -12.10 -24.24
N PRO A 96 -3.63 -10.91 -24.12
CA PRO A 96 -3.45 -10.23 -22.83
C PRO A 96 -4.77 -9.96 -22.09
N LYS A 97 -5.85 -9.69 -22.83
CA LYS A 97 -7.18 -9.54 -22.21
C LYS A 97 -7.64 -10.83 -21.55
N ALA A 98 -7.51 -11.97 -22.21
CA ALA A 98 -7.91 -13.27 -21.66
C ALA A 98 -7.07 -13.64 -20.44
N GLN A 99 -5.77 -13.37 -20.45
CA GLN A 99 -4.87 -13.58 -19.30
C GLN A 99 -5.28 -12.72 -18.11
N ARG A 100 -5.55 -11.44 -18.35
CA ARG A 100 -6.04 -10.51 -17.31
C ARG A 100 -7.36 -10.96 -16.73
N ASP A 101 -8.33 -11.30 -17.58
CA ASP A 101 -9.66 -11.74 -17.15
C ASP A 101 -9.54 -13.02 -16.28
N ALA A 102 -8.64 -13.94 -16.63
CA ALA A 102 -8.36 -15.13 -15.83
C ALA A 102 -7.73 -14.79 -14.47
N ALA A 103 -6.77 -13.85 -14.42
CA ALA A 103 -6.16 -13.39 -13.19
C ALA A 103 -7.21 -12.72 -12.26
N LEU A 104 -8.03 -11.84 -12.79
CA LEU A 104 -9.07 -11.14 -12.02
C LEU A 104 -10.18 -12.09 -11.51
N ALA A 105 -10.35 -13.24 -12.13
CA ALA A 105 -11.31 -14.28 -11.73
C ALA A 105 -10.77 -15.21 -10.63
N GLU A 106 -9.55 -15.01 -10.13
CA GLU A 106 -8.99 -15.80 -9.03
C GLU A 106 -9.94 -15.75 -7.82
N PRO A 107 -10.34 -16.88 -7.25
CA PRO A 107 -11.21 -16.89 -6.09
C PRO A 107 -10.45 -16.40 -4.84
N PRO A 108 -11.17 -15.77 -3.88
CA PRO A 108 -10.55 -15.33 -2.65
C PRO A 108 -9.96 -16.52 -1.87
N PRO A 109 -8.84 -16.32 -1.17
CA PRO A 109 -8.26 -17.34 -0.31
C PRO A 109 -9.23 -17.79 0.77
N VAL A 110 -9.17 -19.08 1.12
CA VAL A 110 -10.02 -19.65 2.16
C VAL A 110 -9.46 -19.28 3.54
N LYS A 111 -10.31 -18.69 4.38
CA LYS A 111 -9.96 -18.37 5.77
C LYS A 111 -9.72 -19.67 6.58
N PRO A 112 -8.54 -19.83 7.20
CA PRO A 112 -8.31 -20.91 8.14
C PRO A 112 -9.29 -20.85 9.33
N SER A 113 -9.87 -21.97 9.72
CA SER A 113 -10.88 -22.01 10.78
C SER A 113 -10.35 -21.59 12.16
N ASN A 114 -9.07 -21.82 12.41
CA ASN A 114 -8.37 -21.49 13.65
C ASN A 114 -7.68 -20.12 13.67
N MET A 115 -7.73 -19.33 12.60
CA MET A 115 -7.00 -18.05 12.53
C MET A 115 -7.46 -17.02 13.59
N ASN A 116 -8.64 -17.19 14.18
CA ASN A 116 -9.16 -16.31 15.22
C ASN A 116 -8.92 -16.83 16.64
N GLU A 117 -8.21 -17.93 16.81
CA GLU A 117 -7.84 -18.44 18.14
C GLU A 117 -6.69 -17.61 18.73
N GLU A 118 -6.76 -17.27 20.02
CA GLU A 118 -5.66 -16.66 20.76
C GLU A 118 -4.61 -17.71 21.11
N SER A 119 -3.90 -18.16 20.10
CA SER A 119 -2.88 -19.21 20.20
C SER A 119 -1.76 -19.00 19.20
N ASP A 120 -0.63 -19.68 19.37
CA ASP A 120 0.47 -19.74 18.40
C ASP A 120 0.00 -20.24 17.04
N MET A 121 -0.86 -21.27 17.03
CA MET A 121 -1.45 -21.81 15.80
C MET A 121 -2.39 -20.83 15.12
N GLY A 122 -3.15 -20.03 15.88
CA GLY A 122 -4.00 -18.97 15.34
C GLY A 122 -3.17 -17.84 14.72
N ALA A 123 -2.08 -17.43 15.36
CA ALA A 123 -1.15 -16.44 14.81
C ALA A 123 -0.49 -16.96 13.53
N ILE A 124 0.00 -18.19 13.53
CA ILE A 124 0.59 -18.86 12.36
C ILE A 124 -0.42 -18.94 11.20
N ALA A 125 -1.63 -19.39 11.46
CA ALA A 125 -2.69 -19.48 10.47
C ALA A 125 -3.05 -18.11 9.87
N SER A 126 -3.02 -17.05 10.69
CA SER A 126 -3.24 -15.68 10.24
C SER A 126 -2.13 -15.19 9.31
N VAL A 127 -0.87 -15.58 9.57
CA VAL A 127 0.26 -15.24 8.67
C VAL A 127 0.14 -15.97 7.33
N TYR A 128 -0.20 -17.26 7.32
CA TYR A 128 -0.45 -17.98 6.07
C TYR A 128 -1.55 -17.31 5.25
N TYR A 129 -2.67 -16.97 5.90
CA TYR A 129 -3.77 -16.30 5.24
C TYR A 129 -3.38 -14.91 4.70
N PHE A 130 -2.58 -14.15 5.45
CA PHE A 130 -2.07 -12.85 4.99
C PHE A 130 -1.16 -12.99 3.76
N LEU A 131 -0.30 -14.00 3.72
CA LEU A 131 0.55 -14.26 2.56
C LEU A 131 -0.27 -14.62 1.30
N ASP A 132 -1.35 -15.39 1.46
CA ASP A 132 -2.28 -15.66 0.38
C ASP A 132 -3.05 -14.42 -0.07
N LEU A 133 -3.45 -13.55 0.87
CA LEU A 133 -4.09 -12.28 0.57
C LEU A 133 -3.13 -11.30 -0.12
N TYR A 134 -1.84 -11.31 0.25
CA TYR A 134 -0.81 -10.52 -0.43
C TYR A 134 -0.77 -10.86 -1.92
N ARG A 135 -0.66 -12.14 -2.25
CA ARG A 135 -0.70 -12.61 -3.64
C ARG A 135 -2.02 -12.26 -4.32
N TYR A 136 -3.15 -12.54 -3.66
CA TYR A 136 -4.48 -12.27 -4.16
C TYR A 136 -4.70 -10.79 -4.50
N ALA A 137 -4.19 -9.88 -3.66
CA ALA A 137 -4.30 -8.44 -3.90
C ALA A 137 -3.57 -7.99 -5.18
N TYR A 138 -2.37 -8.49 -5.44
CA TYR A 138 -1.64 -8.17 -6.67
C TYR A 138 -2.25 -8.82 -7.93
N VAL A 139 -2.86 -9.99 -7.79
CA VAL A 139 -3.51 -10.70 -8.92
C VAL A 139 -4.85 -10.06 -9.26
N THR A 140 -5.68 -9.73 -8.26
CA THR A 140 -7.08 -9.32 -8.47
C THR A 140 -7.37 -7.83 -8.21
N GLY A 141 -6.50 -7.12 -7.48
CA GLY A 141 -6.73 -5.76 -6.99
C GLY A 141 -7.61 -5.68 -5.74
N ASN A 142 -8.11 -6.80 -5.21
CA ASN A 142 -8.94 -6.80 -4.01
C ASN A 142 -8.07 -6.76 -2.75
N THR A 143 -8.07 -5.63 -2.06
CA THR A 143 -7.28 -5.37 -0.86
C THR A 143 -8.08 -5.39 0.44
N ASN A 144 -9.41 -5.60 0.39
CA ASN A 144 -10.30 -5.43 1.55
C ASN A 144 -9.89 -6.30 2.77
N GLU A 145 -9.60 -7.58 2.54
CA GLU A 145 -9.26 -8.49 3.64
C GLU A 145 -7.85 -8.25 4.18
N ILE A 146 -6.87 -7.92 3.34
CA ILE A 146 -5.51 -7.58 3.79
C ILE A 146 -5.54 -6.28 4.60
N GLU A 147 -6.35 -5.31 4.21
CA GLU A 147 -6.58 -4.08 4.97
C GLU A 147 -7.22 -4.39 6.33
N ALA A 148 -8.26 -5.24 6.37
CA ALA A 148 -8.93 -5.63 7.61
C ALA A 148 -8.02 -6.39 8.60
N MET A 149 -6.94 -7.01 8.13
CA MET A 149 -5.94 -7.69 8.96
C MET A 149 -4.76 -6.80 9.38
N SER A 150 -4.69 -5.58 8.88
CA SER A 150 -3.55 -4.69 9.07
C SER A 150 -3.87 -3.60 10.09
N GLU A 151 -2.90 -3.27 10.95
CA GLU A 151 -2.97 -2.05 11.77
C GLU A 151 -2.54 -0.83 10.94
N ASP A 152 -3.08 0.35 11.23
CA ASP A 152 -2.84 1.60 10.49
C ASP A 152 -1.35 1.96 10.39
N GLN A 153 -0.54 1.62 11.40
CA GLN A 153 0.90 1.87 11.42
C GLN A 153 1.72 0.86 10.64
N CYS A 154 1.16 -0.24 10.14
CA CYS A 154 1.87 -1.24 9.37
C CYS A 154 2.30 -0.68 8.00
N LYS A 155 3.53 -0.20 7.92
CA LYS A 155 4.07 0.40 6.68
C LYS A 155 4.12 -0.60 5.52
N PHE A 156 4.52 -1.84 5.78
CA PHE A 156 4.55 -2.91 4.78
C PHE A 156 3.14 -3.17 4.23
N CYS A 157 2.15 -3.33 5.14
CA CYS A 157 0.76 -3.60 4.75
C CYS A 157 0.21 -2.46 3.87
N ARG A 158 0.40 -1.22 4.30
CA ARG A 158 -0.04 -0.04 3.55
C ARG A 158 0.63 0.05 2.17
N SER A 159 1.95 -0.15 2.12
CA SER A 159 2.68 -0.18 0.85
C SER A 159 2.16 -1.28 -0.08
N THR A 160 1.83 -2.45 0.44
CA THR A 160 1.22 -3.54 -0.33
C THR A 160 -0.14 -3.15 -0.90
N ILE A 161 -1.02 -2.58 -0.07
CA ILE A 161 -2.36 -2.11 -0.45
C ILE A 161 -2.25 -1.02 -1.53
N ASP A 162 -1.41 -0.01 -1.29
CA ASP A 162 -1.20 1.10 -2.22
C ASP A 162 -0.65 0.61 -3.57
N ASN A 163 0.35 -0.27 -3.55
CA ASN A 163 0.97 -0.80 -4.77
C ASN A 163 0.00 -1.66 -5.59
N ALA A 164 -0.73 -2.57 -4.93
CA ALA A 164 -1.74 -3.39 -5.61
C ALA A 164 -2.85 -2.52 -6.20
N THR A 165 -3.36 -1.55 -5.42
CA THR A 165 -4.38 -0.60 -5.87
C THR A 165 -3.90 0.23 -7.06
N ASN A 166 -2.68 0.77 -7.02
CA ASN A 166 -2.11 1.57 -8.09
C ASN A 166 -1.89 0.76 -9.36
N LEU A 167 -1.40 -0.49 -9.22
CA LEU A 167 -1.24 -1.41 -10.35
C LEU A 167 -2.59 -1.62 -11.08
N HIS A 168 -3.63 -1.96 -10.34
CA HIS A 168 -4.95 -2.23 -10.94
C HIS A 168 -5.63 -0.95 -11.45
N ASN A 169 -5.48 0.19 -10.79
CA ASN A 169 -5.95 1.48 -11.27
C ASN A 169 -5.28 1.88 -12.61
N ALA A 170 -4.05 1.47 -12.83
CA ALA A 170 -3.38 1.61 -14.12
C ALA A 170 -3.85 0.61 -15.19
N GLY A 171 -4.75 -0.31 -14.84
CA GLY A 171 -5.20 -1.41 -15.70
C GLY A 171 -4.23 -2.58 -15.76
N GLY A 172 -3.25 -2.60 -14.85
CA GLY A 172 -2.28 -3.67 -14.71
C GLY A 172 -2.77 -4.83 -13.83
N TRP A 173 -1.99 -5.88 -13.76
CA TRP A 173 -2.19 -7.06 -12.91
C TRP A 173 -0.88 -7.85 -12.80
N ASN A 174 -0.80 -8.78 -11.85
CA ASN A 174 0.23 -9.81 -11.84
C ASN A 174 -0.37 -11.14 -12.24
N ASP A 175 0.42 -11.94 -12.97
CA ASP A 175 0.08 -13.34 -13.16
C ASP A 175 0.09 -14.06 -11.81
N LYS A 176 -0.72 -15.10 -11.68
CA LYS A 176 -0.68 -15.97 -10.50
C LYS A 176 0.68 -16.63 -10.39
N TRP A 177 1.27 -16.59 -9.19
CA TRP A 177 2.54 -17.25 -8.90
C TRP A 177 2.41 -18.21 -7.74
N GLU A 178 3.28 -19.20 -7.72
CA GLU A 178 3.37 -20.13 -6.59
C GLU A 178 4.36 -19.58 -5.56
N GLN A 179 3.94 -19.65 -4.30
CA GLN A 179 4.78 -19.35 -3.15
C GLN A 179 4.75 -20.51 -2.16
N GLU A 180 5.87 -20.77 -1.52
CA GLU A 180 6.04 -21.82 -0.55
C GLU A 180 6.59 -21.25 0.76
N VAL A 181 5.95 -21.61 1.87
CA VAL A 181 6.48 -21.35 3.21
C VAL A 181 7.37 -22.53 3.58
N THR A 182 8.67 -22.29 3.64
CA THR A 182 9.68 -23.33 3.91
C THR A 182 10.00 -23.49 5.39
N ASN A 183 9.74 -22.46 6.20
CA ASN A 183 9.89 -22.48 7.64
C ASN A 183 8.96 -21.44 8.28
N ILE A 184 8.43 -21.73 9.46
CA ILE A 184 7.64 -20.78 10.24
C ILE A 184 7.87 -21.02 11.74
N ARG A 185 8.01 -19.92 12.51
CA ARG A 185 8.23 -19.95 13.94
C ARG A 185 7.44 -18.85 14.63
N TYR A 186 6.77 -19.21 15.71
CA TYR A 186 6.10 -18.26 16.60
C TYR A 186 6.99 -17.93 17.78
N TYR A 187 6.97 -16.68 18.19
CA TYR A 187 7.62 -16.18 19.40
C TYR A 187 6.61 -15.35 20.19
N GLU A 188 6.34 -15.77 21.40
CA GLU A 188 5.51 -15.01 22.31
C GLU A 188 6.15 -13.66 22.63
N LYS A 189 5.31 -12.63 22.81
CA LYS A 189 5.78 -11.30 23.20
C LYS A 189 6.48 -11.35 24.56
N LEU A 190 7.58 -10.63 24.66
CA LEU A 190 8.28 -10.44 25.92
C LEU A 190 7.54 -9.42 26.79
N GLU A 191 7.82 -9.43 28.10
CA GLU A 191 7.30 -8.43 29.02
C GLU A 191 7.69 -7.01 28.56
N GLY A 192 6.70 -6.10 28.52
CA GLY A 192 6.88 -4.73 28.05
C GLY A 192 6.79 -4.54 26.54
N TYR A 193 6.52 -5.61 25.76
CA TYR A 193 6.28 -5.54 24.34
C TYR A 193 4.81 -5.79 24.00
N ASP A 194 4.34 -5.13 22.95
CA ASP A 194 2.92 -5.20 22.53
C ASP A 194 2.64 -6.33 21.53
N PHE A 195 3.68 -6.85 20.84
CA PHE A 195 3.53 -7.77 19.73
C PHE A 195 4.20 -9.11 19.99
N ASN A 196 3.48 -10.17 19.65
CA ASN A 196 4.08 -11.47 19.37
C ASN A 196 4.80 -11.41 18.01
N ARG A 197 5.68 -12.36 17.74
CA ARG A 197 6.39 -12.41 16.47
C ARG A 197 6.12 -13.74 15.77
N VAL A 198 5.95 -13.67 14.45
CA VAL A 198 5.94 -14.85 13.59
C VAL A 198 6.99 -14.63 12.52
N GLU A 199 8.06 -15.42 12.59
CA GLU A 199 9.12 -15.45 11.57
C GLU A 199 8.76 -16.52 10.54
N VAL A 200 8.80 -16.15 9.27
CA VAL A 200 8.46 -17.05 8.18
C VAL A 200 9.51 -16.95 7.08
N SER A 201 9.93 -18.10 6.53
CA SER A 201 10.77 -18.16 5.34
C SER A 201 9.90 -18.51 4.14
N VAL A 202 9.91 -17.64 3.13
CA VAL A 202 9.09 -17.77 1.93
C VAL A 202 9.99 -17.91 0.71
N SER A 203 9.60 -18.81 -0.19
CA SER A 203 10.18 -18.93 -1.52
C SER A 203 9.10 -18.72 -2.56
N HIS A 204 9.41 -18.04 -3.65
CA HIS A 204 8.50 -17.91 -4.78
C HIS A 204 9.26 -17.99 -6.10
N GLN A 205 8.54 -18.38 -7.14
CA GLN A 205 9.04 -18.37 -8.50
C GLN A 205 9.08 -16.94 -9.06
N THR A 206 9.51 -16.81 -10.29
CA THR A 206 9.41 -15.54 -11.04
C THR A 206 7.98 -15.03 -11.03
N ILE A 207 7.80 -13.76 -10.71
CA ILE A 207 6.50 -13.08 -10.78
C ILE A 207 6.49 -12.26 -12.05
N THR A 208 5.48 -12.47 -12.87
CA THR A 208 5.23 -11.66 -14.07
C THR A 208 4.24 -10.57 -13.73
N SER A 209 4.62 -9.33 -13.96
CA SER A 209 3.80 -8.13 -13.74
C SER A 209 3.47 -7.46 -15.07
N HIS A 210 2.23 -7.10 -15.24
CA HIS A 210 1.72 -6.33 -16.37
C HIS A 210 1.31 -4.94 -15.85
N PRO A 211 2.19 -3.92 -15.92
CA PRO A 211 1.97 -2.65 -15.22
C PRO A 211 0.78 -1.84 -15.71
N GLY A 212 0.22 -2.16 -16.88
CA GLY A 212 -0.84 -1.38 -17.50
C GLY A 212 -0.34 -0.11 -18.18
N GLY A 213 -1.27 0.69 -18.73
CA GLY A 213 -0.94 1.97 -19.37
C GLY A 213 -0.05 1.88 -20.61
N GLY A 214 0.11 0.69 -21.20
CA GLY A 214 1.01 0.44 -22.34
C GLY A 214 2.48 0.21 -21.95
N ALA A 215 2.78 0.10 -20.66
CA ALA A 215 4.11 -0.29 -20.20
C ALA A 215 4.43 -1.76 -20.53
N ALA A 216 5.71 -2.07 -20.70
CA ALA A 216 6.16 -3.43 -20.99
C ALA A 216 5.93 -4.32 -19.77
N THR A 217 5.67 -5.61 -20.04
CA THR A 217 5.63 -6.65 -19.00
C THR A 217 6.98 -6.77 -18.31
N GLU A 218 6.97 -6.87 -17.00
CA GLU A 218 8.14 -6.99 -16.14
C GLU A 218 8.17 -8.35 -15.46
N THR A 219 9.35 -8.88 -15.21
CA THR A 219 9.55 -10.14 -14.48
C THR A 219 10.52 -9.94 -13.34
N SER A 220 10.13 -10.38 -12.13
CA SER A 220 11.04 -10.44 -11.00
C SER A 220 11.90 -11.69 -11.03
N SER A 221 13.05 -11.65 -10.37
CA SER A 221 13.80 -12.87 -10.09
C SER A 221 13.07 -13.74 -9.07
N PRO A 222 13.22 -15.09 -9.14
CA PRO A 222 12.72 -15.95 -8.09
C PRO A 222 13.45 -15.68 -6.78
N THR A 223 12.73 -15.78 -5.67
CA THR A 223 13.29 -15.60 -4.32
C THR A 223 13.32 -16.96 -3.60
N LYS A 224 14.38 -17.21 -2.83
CA LYS A 224 14.51 -18.43 -2.02
C LYS A 224 14.76 -18.06 -0.58
N ASN A 225 13.93 -18.62 0.32
CA ASN A 225 14.07 -18.50 1.77
C ASN A 225 14.20 -17.03 2.24
N GLU A 226 13.46 -16.10 1.62
CA GLU A 226 13.33 -14.75 2.14
C GLU A 226 12.67 -14.79 3.50
N VAL A 227 13.30 -14.17 4.49
CA VAL A 227 12.79 -14.16 5.86
C VAL A 227 11.94 -12.93 6.09
N LEU A 228 10.69 -13.18 6.48
CA LEU A 228 9.73 -12.16 6.88
C LEU A 228 9.45 -12.29 8.38
N ASP A 229 9.54 -11.19 9.10
CA ASP A 229 9.29 -11.14 10.54
C ASP A 229 8.05 -10.30 10.81
N PHE A 230 6.95 -10.96 11.18
CA PHE A 230 5.65 -10.36 11.43
C PHE A 230 5.51 -9.97 12.89
N ALA A 231 5.17 -8.71 13.16
CA ALA A 231 4.69 -8.24 14.46
C ALA A 231 3.18 -8.46 14.55
N MET A 232 2.74 -9.35 15.43
CA MET A 232 1.35 -9.82 15.53
C MET A 232 0.73 -9.41 16.86
N ARG A 233 -0.50 -8.86 16.81
CA ARG A 233 -1.27 -8.51 18.01
C ARG A 233 -2.63 -9.21 17.99
N TYR A 234 -2.96 -9.88 19.08
CA TYR A 234 -4.33 -10.39 19.25
C TYR A 234 -5.20 -9.32 19.92
N THR A 235 -6.28 -8.96 19.28
CA THR A 235 -7.24 -7.98 19.79
C THR A 235 -8.62 -8.21 19.18
N ASN A 236 -9.67 -7.99 19.95
CA ASN A 236 -11.06 -8.12 19.51
C ASN A 236 -11.36 -9.48 18.81
N GLY A 237 -10.79 -10.57 19.33
CA GLY A 237 -11.03 -11.91 18.83
C GLY A 237 -10.33 -12.25 17.51
N ARG A 238 -9.29 -11.51 17.13
CA ARG A 238 -8.52 -11.76 15.89
C ARG A 238 -7.08 -11.32 16.00
N TRP A 239 -6.23 -11.86 15.15
CA TRP A 239 -4.85 -11.42 14.96
C TRP A 239 -4.76 -10.29 13.96
N LEU A 240 -4.08 -9.21 14.32
CA LEU A 240 -3.73 -8.08 13.45
C LEU A 240 -2.23 -8.04 13.23
N ILE A 241 -1.83 -7.55 12.05
CA ILE A 241 -0.44 -7.35 11.67
C ILE A 241 -0.07 -5.88 11.91
N GLY A 242 0.77 -5.63 12.91
CA GLY A 242 1.27 -4.30 13.26
C GLY A 242 2.51 -3.91 12.45
N GLY A 243 3.20 -4.89 11.85
CA GLY A 243 4.36 -4.64 11.00
C GLY A 243 4.92 -5.91 10.40
N VAL A 244 5.63 -5.75 9.29
CA VAL A 244 6.41 -6.82 8.66
C VAL A 244 7.78 -6.27 8.32
N ARG A 245 8.83 -6.96 8.73
CA ARG A 245 10.20 -6.70 8.36
C ARG A 245 10.68 -7.78 7.40
N VAL A 246 11.26 -7.36 6.29
CA VAL A 246 11.94 -8.25 5.34
C VAL A 246 13.42 -8.24 5.71
N GLU A 247 14.00 -9.40 6.03
CA GLU A 247 15.41 -9.52 6.28
C GLU A 247 16.16 -9.66 4.96
N GLN A 248 17.06 -8.73 4.71
CA GLN A 248 17.96 -8.82 3.54
C GLN A 248 19.11 -9.76 3.87
N ASN A 249 19.23 -10.84 3.13
CA ASN A 249 20.37 -11.77 3.17
C ASN A 249 21.57 -11.19 2.43
#